data_e6d0ead06e1b679ab9327f74de763486
#
_entry.id   e6d0ead06e1b679ab9327f74de763486
#
_cell.length_a   1.000
_cell.length_b   1.000
_cell.length_c   1.000
_cell.angle_alpha   90.00
_cell.angle_beta   90.00
_cell.angle_gamma   90.00
#
_symmetry.space_group_name_H-M   'P 1'
#
loop_
_entity.id
_entity.type
_entity.pdbx_description
1 polymer ?
#
loop_
_entity_poly.entity_id
_entity_poly.type
_entity_poly.pdbx_seq_one_letter_code
_entity_poly.pdbx_strand_id
1 'polypeptide(L)'
;LSLHDALPILEMIQPLLALQERTLAALSELAVHSPQALRLGVTTAFEQGIFAAVEAALSEHTRALHITRHASPALAQQVRKGKLDAALVALPLNTEGLHLHPLPYHEPLIAALPASWPEAARPGLTLSALNHRPLFWFKRERNPGFFDYTRRIFDRAGYAPTYVEEPAEHDVLLARIARGEGMILLPASFSAIQRQGVAFCPVAEGDAMPLSLGVIYPPHQAESVQQWLSLLDGILATG
;
A
#
# COMPACT_ATOMS: atom_id res chain seq x y z
N LEU A 1 -48.58 11.26 28.29
CA LEU A 1 -48.28 9.89 28.73
C LEU A 1 -47.85 9.98 30.19
N SER A 2 -48.62 9.35 31.08
CA SER A 2 -48.30 9.28 32.51
C SER A 2 -47.14 8.31 32.72
N LEU A 3 -46.26 8.54 33.74
CA LEU A 3 -45.24 7.57 34.16
C LEU A 3 -45.82 6.15 34.40
N HIS A 4 -47.09 6.07 34.77
CA HIS A 4 -47.80 4.81 35.00
C HIS A 4 -48.09 4.01 33.71
N ASP A 5 -48.18 4.69 32.56
CA ASP A 5 -48.44 4.02 31.26
C ASP A 5 -47.11 3.56 30.60
N ALA A 6 -45.98 4.11 31.04
CA ALA A 6 -44.68 3.79 30.49
C ALA A 6 -44.02 2.53 31.14
N LEU A 7 -44.33 2.25 32.40
CA LEU A 7 -43.78 1.12 33.15
C LEU A 7 -44.06 -0.27 32.50
N PRO A 8 -45.31 -0.60 32.12
CA PRO A 8 -45.59 -1.88 31.45
C PRO A 8 -44.88 -2.04 30.11
N ILE A 9 -44.73 -0.93 29.37
CA ILE A 9 -44.00 -0.95 28.08
C ILE A 9 -42.53 -1.19 28.31
N LEU A 10 -41.96 -0.59 29.35
CA LEU A 10 -40.54 -0.78 29.72
C LEU A 10 -40.26 -2.26 30.11
N GLU A 11 -41.15 -2.86 30.91
CA GLU A 11 -41.08 -4.26 31.32
C GLU A 11 -41.19 -5.23 30.14
N MET A 12 -41.95 -4.89 29.11
CA MET A 12 -42.08 -5.68 27.88
C MET A 12 -40.85 -5.53 26.95
N ILE A 13 -40.17 -4.38 26.95
CA ILE A 13 -39.05 -4.09 26.06
C ILE A 13 -37.74 -4.63 26.64
N GLN A 14 -37.54 -4.63 27.96
CA GLN A 14 -36.32 -5.12 28.60
C GLN A 14 -35.92 -6.54 28.18
N PRO A 15 -36.82 -7.56 28.11
CA PRO A 15 -36.45 -8.88 27.66
C PRO A 15 -36.01 -8.93 26.20
N LEU A 16 -36.57 -8.06 25.34
CA LEU A 16 -36.21 -7.96 23.92
C LEU A 16 -34.79 -7.35 23.76
N LEU A 17 -34.47 -6.32 24.53
CA LEU A 17 -33.14 -5.72 24.55
C LEU A 17 -32.11 -6.72 25.08
N ALA A 18 -32.40 -7.41 26.16
CA ALA A 18 -31.51 -8.43 26.72
C ALA A 18 -31.34 -9.64 25.78
N LEU A 19 -32.35 -9.99 25.00
CA LEU A 19 -32.23 -11.03 23.97
C LEU A 19 -31.37 -10.54 22.82
N GLN A 20 -31.56 -9.29 22.38
CA GLN A 20 -30.75 -8.69 21.32
C GLN A 20 -29.27 -8.63 21.73
N GLU A 21 -28.95 -8.18 22.95
CA GLU A 21 -27.59 -8.14 23.46
C GLU A 21 -26.94 -9.52 23.52
N ARG A 22 -27.67 -10.54 24.03
CA ARG A 22 -27.20 -11.93 24.06
C ARG A 22 -27.00 -12.52 22.67
N THR A 23 -27.88 -12.20 21.73
CA THR A 23 -27.77 -12.67 20.33
C THR A 23 -26.57 -12.03 19.66
N LEU A 24 -26.34 -10.74 19.85
CA LEU A 24 -25.17 -10.03 19.33
C LEU A 24 -23.87 -10.56 19.94
N ALA A 25 -23.84 -10.82 21.26
CA ALA A 25 -22.69 -11.44 21.91
C ALA A 25 -22.39 -12.84 21.38
N ALA A 26 -23.42 -13.71 21.26
CA ALA A 26 -23.26 -15.05 20.69
C ALA A 26 -22.83 -15.03 19.21
N LEU A 27 -23.33 -14.10 18.41
CA LEU A 27 -22.88 -13.90 17.03
C LEU A 27 -21.41 -13.42 16.98
N SER A 28 -21.02 -12.56 17.90
CA SER A 28 -19.63 -12.09 18.01
C SER A 28 -18.67 -13.24 18.40
N GLU A 29 -19.07 -14.09 19.36
CA GLU A 29 -18.29 -15.28 19.74
C GLU A 29 -18.17 -16.29 18.58
N LEU A 30 -19.23 -16.51 17.83
CA LEU A 30 -19.20 -17.37 16.62
C LEU A 30 -18.31 -16.75 15.51
N ALA A 31 -18.30 -15.44 15.37
CA ALA A 31 -17.47 -14.74 14.41
C ALA A 31 -15.98 -14.82 14.76
N VAL A 32 -15.64 -14.76 16.05
CA VAL A 32 -14.24 -14.87 16.54
C VAL A 32 -13.64 -16.27 16.30
N HIS A 33 -14.46 -17.33 16.26
CA HIS A 33 -14.00 -18.70 16.10
C HIS A 33 -14.15 -19.25 14.67
N SER A 34 -14.74 -18.50 13.74
CA SER A 34 -14.84 -18.91 12.34
C SER A 34 -13.86 -18.09 11.50
N PRO A 35 -12.99 -18.73 10.68
CA PRO A 35 -12.15 -17.99 9.74
C PRO A 35 -13.06 -17.12 8.84
N GLN A 36 -12.87 -15.81 8.94
CA GLN A 36 -13.67 -14.84 8.18
C GLN A 36 -13.12 -14.68 6.77
N ALA A 37 -13.99 -14.29 5.84
CA ALA A 37 -13.55 -13.80 4.54
C ALA A 37 -12.82 -12.46 4.74
N LEU A 38 -11.60 -12.33 4.20
CA LEU A 38 -10.77 -11.13 4.28
C LEU A 38 -10.77 -10.39 2.93
N ARG A 39 -11.22 -9.13 2.93
CA ARG A 39 -11.11 -8.22 1.78
C ARG A 39 -9.86 -7.38 1.94
N LEU A 40 -8.78 -7.79 1.29
CA LEU A 40 -7.47 -7.19 1.41
C LEU A 40 -7.15 -6.32 0.20
N GLY A 41 -6.74 -5.07 0.45
CA GLY A 41 -6.10 -4.23 -0.55
C GLY A 41 -4.61 -4.52 -0.64
N VAL A 42 -4.04 -4.56 -1.85
CA VAL A 42 -2.59 -4.70 -2.06
C VAL A 42 -2.13 -3.57 -2.98
N THR A 43 -1.14 -2.82 -2.54
CA THR A 43 -0.61 -1.70 -3.31
C THR A 43 0.08 -2.14 -4.60
N THR A 44 -0.08 -1.36 -5.66
CA THR A 44 0.66 -1.52 -6.92
C THR A 44 1.99 -0.75 -6.94
N ALA A 45 2.38 -0.14 -5.83
CA ALA A 45 3.61 0.65 -5.74
C ALA A 45 4.89 -0.22 -5.72
N PHE A 46 4.78 -1.52 -5.43
CA PHE A 46 5.86 -2.50 -5.49
C PHE A 46 5.62 -3.51 -6.61
N GLU A 47 6.66 -4.23 -7.01
CA GLU A 47 6.51 -5.39 -7.89
C GLU A 47 5.66 -6.46 -7.18
N GLN A 48 4.72 -7.08 -7.91
CA GLN A 48 3.68 -7.89 -7.27
C GLN A 48 4.17 -9.24 -6.74
N GLY A 49 5.31 -9.74 -7.21
CA GLY A 49 5.91 -10.99 -6.74
C GLY A 49 6.29 -10.97 -5.26
N ILE A 50 6.61 -9.78 -4.69
CA ILE A 50 6.93 -9.65 -3.26
C ILE A 50 5.78 -10.07 -2.35
N PHE A 51 4.54 -10.00 -2.83
CA PHE A 51 3.34 -10.33 -2.04
C PHE A 51 2.97 -11.82 -2.10
N ALA A 52 3.62 -12.62 -2.94
CA ALA A 52 3.23 -14.03 -3.15
C ALA A 52 3.22 -14.85 -1.86
N ALA A 53 4.25 -14.71 -1.01
CA ALA A 53 4.33 -15.41 0.28
C ALA A 53 3.24 -14.92 1.26
N VAL A 54 2.97 -13.60 1.28
CA VAL A 54 1.92 -13.00 2.10
C VAL A 54 0.54 -13.51 1.67
N GLU A 55 0.26 -13.53 0.37
CA GLU A 55 -1.01 -14.00 -0.18
C GLU A 55 -1.23 -15.49 0.11
N ALA A 56 -0.21 -16.33 -0.03
CA ALA A 56 -0.27 -17.73 0.29
C ALA A 56 -0.57 -17.95 1.79
N ALA A 57 0.18 -17.31 2.67
CA ALA A 57 -0.01 -17.45 4.11
C ALA A 57 -1.39 -16.95 4.59
N LEU A 58 -1.86 -15.81 4.08
CA LEU A 58 -3.20 -15.31 4.42
C LEU A 58 -4.30 -16.24 3.89
N SER A 59 -4.12 -16.85 2.71
CA SER A 59 -5.08 -17.82 2.17
C SER A 59 -5.23 -19.06 3.03
N GLU A 60 -4.16 -19.50 3.72
CA GLU A 60 -4.19 -20.63 4.66
C GLU A 60 -4.90 -20.28 5.98
N HIS A 61 -4.86 -19.02 6.39
CA HIS A 61 -5.39 -18.54 7.68
C HIS A 61 -6.76 -17.89 7.59
N THR A 62 -7.34 -17.75 6.38
CA THR A 62 -8.65 -17.13 6.16
C THR A 62 -9.60 -18.10 5.44
N ARG A 63 -10.91 -17.97 5.70
CA ARG A 63 -11.94 -18.76 4.99
C ARG A 63 -11.98 -18.47 3.49
N ALA A 64 -11.78 -17.20 3.14
CA ALA A 64 -11.69 -16.71 1.77
C ALA A 64 -10.87 -15.42 1.76
N LEU A 65 -9.95 -15.29 0.81
CA LEU A 65 -9.13 -14.11 0.60
C LEU A 65 -9.57 -13.44 -0.71
N HIS A 66 -10.05 -12.19 -0.60
CA HIS A 66 -10.41 -11.36 -1.76
C HIS A 66 -9.41 -10.22 -1.88
N ILE A 67 -8.58 -10.28 -2.90
CA ILE A 67 -7.52 -9.28 -3.13
C ILE A 67 -7.96 -8.25 -4.16
N THR A 68 -7.78 -6.98 -3.81
CA THR A 68 -7.98 -5.83 -4.70
C THR A 68 -6.67 -5.06 -4.82
N ARG A 69 -6.20 -4.84 -6.05
CA ARG A 69 -4.93 -4.14 -6.33
C ARG A 69 -5.18 -2.73 -6.80
N HIS A 70 -4.64 -1.75 -6.09
CA HIS A 70 -4.71 -0.32 -6.44
C HIS A 70 -3.53 0.47 -5.85
N ALA A 71 -3.38 1.73 -6.29
CA ALA A 71 -2.48 2.67 -5.64
C ALA A 71 -2.87 2.90 -4.16
N SER A 72 -1.88 3.06 -3.29
CA SER A 72 -2.07 3.18 -1.83
C SER A 72 -3.10 4.22 -1.39
N PRO A 73 -3.19 5.42 -1.99
CA PRO A 73 -4.23 6.40 -1.62
C PRO A 73 -5.66 5.91 -1.90
N ALA A 74 -5.86 5.19 -3.02
CA ALA A 74 -7.17 4.62 -3.36
C ALA A 74 -7.55 3.49 -2.40
N LEU A 75 -6.58 2.65 -2.00
CA LEU A 75 -6.79 1.61 -0.99
C LEU A 75 -7.17 2.21 0.37
N ALA A 76 -6.48 3.26 0.82
CA ALA A 76 -6.81 3.95 2.06
C ALA A 76 -8.24 4.50 2.06
N GLN A 77 -8.70 5.03 0.93
CA GLN A 77 -10.11 5.47 0.79
C GLN A 77 -11.09 4.29 0.85
N GLN A 78 -10.75 3.14 0.26
CA GLN A 78 -11.61 1.95 0.29
C GLN A 78 -11.71 1.36 1.71
N VAL A 79 -10.60 1.35 2.46
CA VAL A 79 -10.59 0.94 3.88
C VAL A 79 -11.46 1.89 4.71
N ARG A 80 -11.31 3.22 4.56
CA ARG A 80 -12.16 4.22 5.26
C ARG A 80 -13.65 4.05 4.97
N LYS A 81 -14.00 3.63 3.75
CA LYS A 81 -15.39 3.39 3.32
C LYS A 81 -15.92 1.99 3.69
N GLY A 82 -15.14 1.16 4.39
CA GLY A 82 -15.51 -0.20 4.76
C GLY A 82 -15.65 -1.17 3.57
N LYS A 83 -15.10 -0.83 2.41
CA LYS A 83 -15.05 -1.72 1.24
C LYS A 83 -13.95 -2.78 1.35
N LEU A 84 -12.88 -2.46 2.07
CA LEU A 84 -11.78 -3.35 2.42
C LEU A 84 -11.68 -3.42 3.94
N ASP A 85 -11.28 -4.58 4.45
CA ASP A 85 -11.05 -4.83 5.88
C ASP A 85 -9.67 -4.31 6.30
N ALA A 86 -8.69 -4.45 5.42
CA ALA A 86 -7.34 -3.91 5.57
C ALA A 86 -6.68 -3.69 4.21
N ALA A 87 -5.53 -3.01 4.21
CA ALA A 87 -4.71 -2.90 3.01
C ALA A 87 -3.21 -2.84 3.33
N LEU A 88 -2.42 -3.54 2.50
CA LEU A 88 -0.98 -3.37 2.37
C LEU A 88 -0.72 -2.13 1.52
N VAL A 89 -0.03 -1.15 2.07
CA VAL A 89 0.18 0.17 1.45
C VAL A 89 1.65 0.58 1.49
N ALA A 90 2.06 1.33 0.48
CA ALA A 90 3.35 2.00 0.47
C ALA A 90 3.32 3.27 1.32
N LEU A 91 4.40 3.50 2.08
CA LEU A 91 4.60 4.65 2.94
C LEU A 91 5.73 5.55 2.38
N PRO A 92 5.64 6.88 2.61
CA PRO A 92 4.63 7.60 3.40
C PRO A 92 3.28 7.77 2.70
N LEU A 93 2.21 7.73 3.51
CA LEU A 93 0.83 7.85 3.09
C LEU A 93 0.01 8.59 4.15
N ASN A 94 -1.02 9.34 3.77
CA ASN A 94 -2.00 9.87 4.74
C ASN A 94 -2.91 8.73 5.23
N THR A 95 -2.74 8.37 6.50
CA THR A 95 -3.49 7.31 7.20
C THR A 95 -4.49 7.84 8.23
N GLU A 96 -4.84 9.13 8.16
CA GLU A 96 -5.77 9.75 9.11
C GLU A 96 -7.09 8.95 9.23
N GLY A 97 -7.51 8.69 10.46
CA GLY A 97 -8.68 7.87 10.79
C GLY A 97 -8.50 6.35 10.63
N LEU A 98 -7.29 5.89 10.32
CA LEU A 98 -6.94 4.48 10.23
C LEU A 98 -5.79 4.13 11.19
N HIS A 99 -5.79 2.91 11.68
CA HIS A 99 -4.60 2.36 12.30
C HIS A 99 -3.56 2.03 11.23
N LEU A 100 -2.29 2.25 11.55
CA LEU A 100 -1.15 1.89 10.74
C LEU A 100 -0.24 0.97 11.53
N HIS A 101 0.05 -0.20 10.99
CA HIS A 101 1.11 -1.09 11.44
C HIS A 101 2.24 -1.08 10.41
N PRO A 102 3.39 -0.45 10.68
CA PRO A 102 4.55 -0.51 9.79
C PRO A 102 5.10 -1.94 9.75
N LEU A 103 5.40 -2.43 8.55
CA LEU A 103 6.01 -3.75 8.35
C LEU A 103 7.54 -3.61 8.23
N PRO A 104 8.31 -4.64 8.60
CA PRO A 104 9.77 -4.64 8.50
C PRO A 104 10.23 -4.87 7.05
N TYR A 105 9.68 -4.12 6.11
CA TYR A 105 9.98 -4.21 4.68
C TYR A 105 10.11 -2.83 4.07
N HIS A 106 11.21 -2.61 3.37
CA HIS A 106 11.44 -1.39 2.61
C HIS A 106 12.41 -1.66 1.45
N GLU A 107 12.25 -0.89 0.38
CA GLU A 107 13.12 -0.97 -0.79
C GLU A 107 13.66 0.42 -1.14
N PRO A 108 14.93 0.53 -1.57
CA PRO A 108 15.43 1.75 -2.17
C PRO A 108 14.73 2.01 -3.49
N LEU A 109 14.68 3.27 -3.92
CA LEU A 109 14.29 3.61 -5.27
C LEU A 109 15.48 3.47 -6.21
N ILE A 110 15.26 2.86 -7.36
CA ILE A 110 16.21 2.74 -8.47
C ILE A 110 15.67 3.43 -9.71
N ALA A 111 16.54 3.87 -10.61
CA ALA A 111 16.14 4.45 -11.88
C ALA A 111 15.85 3.35 -12.92
N ALA A 112 14.64 3.34 -13.48
CA ALA A 112 14.33 2.64 -14.72
C ALA A 112 14.46 3.63 -15.87
N LEU A 113 15.42 3.42 -16.74
CA LEU A 113 15.77 4.36 -17.82
C LEU A 113 16.05 3.61 -19.15
N PRO A 114 16.01 4.31 -20.30
CA PRO A 114 16.33 3.70 -21.57
C PRO A 114 17.73 3.08 -21.58
N ALA A 115 17.84 1.82 -21.96
CA ALA A 115 19.12 1.12 -22.05
C ALA A 115 20.09 1.77 -23.06
N SER A 116 19.57 2.59 -23.98
CA SER A 116 20.34 3.35 -24.95
C SER A 116 20.95 4.64 -24.38
N TRP A 117 20.55 5.07 -23.20
CA TRP A 117 21.13 6.28 -22.61
C TRP A 117 22.52 5.99 -22.02
N PRO A 118 23.48 6.91 -22.16
CA PRO A 118 24.83 6.73 -21.58
C PRO A 118 24.81 6.48 -20.08
N GLU A 119 23.83 7.03 -19.39
CA GLU A 119 23.64 6.91 -17.94
C GLU A 119 23.34 5.46 -17.52
N ALA A 120 22.78 4.63 -18.41
CA ALA A 120 22.48 3.22 -18.12
C ALA A 120 23.74 2.38 -17.86
N ALA A 121 24.87 2.77 -18.41
CA ALA A 121 26.16 2.09 -18.21
C ALA A 121 27.03 2.76 -17.14
N ARG A 122 26.56 3.84 -16.49
CA ARG A 122 27.35 4.66 -15.59
C ARG A 122 27.36 4.07 -14.17
N PRO A 123 28.53 3.64 -13.64
CA PRO A 123 28.63 3.27 -12.23
C PRO A 123 28.44 4.50 -11.33
N GLY A 124 27.80 4.33 -10.19
CA GLY A 124 27.56 5.41 -9.23
C GLY A 124 26.69 6.53 -9.78
N LEU A 125 25.60 6.16 -10.48
CA LEU A 125 24.62 7.11 -11.01
C LEU A 125 24.02 7.95 -9.88
N THR A 126 23.97 9.28 -10.07
CA THR A 126 23.33 10.23 -9.15
C THR A 126 22.09 10.86 -9.79
N LEU A 127 21.14 11.31 -8.99
CA LEU A 127 19.98 12.01 -9.50
C LEU A 127 20.36 13.30 -10.25
N SER A 128 21.34 14.05 -9.75
CA SER A 128 21.81 15.26 -10.42
C SER A 128 22.36 15.02 -11.82
N ALA A 129 22.93 13.85 -12.08
CA ALA A 129 23.37 13.47 -13.44
C ALA A 129 22.21 13.28 -14.42
N LEU A 130 20.99 13.17 -13.93
CA LEU A 130 19.76 12.96 -14.71
C LEU A 130 18.93 14.25 -14.88
N ASN A 131 19.43 15.41 -14.46
CA ASN A 131 18.72 16.70 -14.52
C ASN A 131 18.16 17.08 -15.90
N HIS A 132 18.79 16.62 -16.97
CA HIS A 132 18.38 16.89 -18.35
C HIS A 132 17.43 15.85 -18.94
N ARG A 133 17.03 14.87 -18.11
CA ARG A 133 16.16 13.75 -18.54
C ARG A 133 14.73 13.94 -18.01
N PRO A 134 13.69 13.71 -18.86
CA PRO A 134 12.31 13.73 -18.37
C PRO A 134 12.04 12.63 -17.35
N LEU A 135 11.36 12.98 -16.27
CA LEU A 135 10.94 12.05 -15.22
C LEU A 135 9.43 11.79 -15.33
N PHE A 136 9.04 10.56 -15.62
CA PHE A 136 7.67 10.12 -15.41
C PHE A 136 7.38 10.14 -13.92
N TRP A 137 6.37 10.91 -13.52
CA TRP A 137 6.02 11.06 -12.13
C TRP A 137 4.54 11.35 -11.97
N PHE A 138 3.98 10.93 -10.85
CA PHE A 138 2.58 11.20 -10.53
C PHE A 138 2.37 12.65 -10.11
N LYS A 139 1.15 13.14 -10.31
CA LYS A 139 0.76 14.48 -9.84
C LYS A 139 0.69 14.50 -8.31
N ARG A 140 1.11 15.61 -7.70
CA ARG A 140 1.13 15.78 -6.24
C ARG A 140 -0.21 15.43 -5.57
N GLU A 141 -1.33 15.77 -6.22
CA GLU A 141 -2.68 15.54 -5.70
C GLU A 141 -3.00 14.05 -5.50
N ARG A 142 -2.32 13.15 -6.21
CA ARG A 142 -2.50 11.69 -6.08
C ARG A 142 -1.95 11.15 -4.77
N ASN A 143 -0.79 11.64 -4.34
CA ASN A 143 -0.17 11.28 -3.06
C ASN A 143 0.75 12.42 -2.57
N PRO A 144 0.19 13.45 -1.92
CA PRO A 144 0.96 14.60 -1.45
C PRO A 144 2.10 14.22 -0.50
N GLY A 145 1.84 13.23 0.38
CA GLY A 145 2.83 12.78 1.38
C GLY A 145 4.11 12.23 0.74
N PHE A 146 3.98 11.36 -0.24
CA PHE A 146 5.12 10.78 -0.95
C PHE A 146 5.77 11.79 -1.89
N PHE A 147 4.97 12.61 -2.59
CA PHE A 147 5.49 13.65 -3.47
C PHE A 147 6.36 14.65 -2.71
N ASP A 148 5.88 15.17 -1.58
CA ASP A 148 6.60 16.14 -0.77
C ASP A 148 7.81 15.53 -0.06
N TYR A 149 7.74 14.24 0.27
CA TYR A 149 8.87 13.48 0.81
C TYR A 149 10.01 13.37 -0.21
N THR A 150 9.73 12.89 -1.42
CA THR A 150 10.74 12.74 -2.47
C THR A 150 11.26 14.08 -2.97
N ARG A 151 10.41 15.11 -3.06
CA ARG A 151 10.80 16.46 -3.47
C ARG A 151 11.91 17.03 -2.58
N ARG A 152 11.83 16.85 -1.26
CA ARG A 152 12.88 17.30 -0.33
C ARG A 152 14.23 16.63 -0.58
N ILE A 153 14.21 15.37 -1.02
CA ILE A 153 15.43 14.63 -1.34
C ILE A 153 15.98 15.09 -2.69
N PHE A 154 15.13 15.30 -3.68
CA PHE A 154 15.52 15.85 -4.97
C PHE A 154 16.20 17.22 -4.81
N ASP A 155 15.61 18.11 -4.01
CA ASP A 155 16.18 19.44 -3.74
C ASP A 155 17.58 19.34 -3.08
N ARG A 156 17.78 18.41 -2.13
CA ARG A 156 19.10 18.17 -1.50
C ARG A 156 20.12 17.59 -2.46
N ALA A 157 19.67 16.73 -3.38
CA ALA A 157 20.52 16.12 -4.40
C ALA A 157 20.84 17.07 -5.57
N GLY A 158 20.29 18.28 -5.58
CA GLY A 158 20.40 19.20 -6.71
C GLY A 158 19.69 18.66 -7.96
N TYR A 159 18.64 17.86 -7.79
CA TYR A 159 17.86 17.28 -8.88
C TYR A 159 16.56 18.06 -9.11
N ALA A 160 16.45 18.66 -10.28
CA ALA A 160 15.30 19.44 -10.72
C ALA A 160 14.69 18.81 -11.99
N PRO A 161 13.88 17.76 -11.86
CA PRO A 161 13.36 17.03 -13.03
C PRO A 161 12.32 17.83 -13.80
N THR A 162 12.27 17.60 -15.11
CA THR A 162 11.10 17.94 -15.93
C THR A 162 10.09 16.79 -15.80
N TYR A 163 8.98 17.06 -15.11
CA TYR A 163 7.95 16.04 -14.89
C TYR A 163 7.12 15.79 -16.14
N VAL A 164 6.92 14.50 -16.44
CA VAL A 164 5.99 13.97 -17.42
C VAL A 164 4.98 13.10 -16.70
N GLU A 165 3.70 13.21 -17.06
CA GLU A 165 2.66 12.38 -16.42
C GLU A 165 2.90 10.89 -16.69
N GLU A 166 2.99 10.11 -15.62
CA GLU A 166 3.16 8.66 -15.72
C GLU A 166 1.87 7.99 -16.23
N PRO A 167 1.97 6.96 -17.10
CA PRO A 167 0.85 6.10 -17.42
C PRO A 167 0.35 5.33 -16.20
N ALA A 168 -0.93 4.93 -16.23
CA ALA A 168 -1.53 4.15 -15.14
C ALA A 168 -0.96 2.72 -15.05
N GLU A 169 -0.62 2.14 -16.20
CA GLU A 169 -0.11 0.77 -16.29
C GLU A 169 1.40 0.75 -16.43
N HIS A 170 2.08 -0.04 -15.59
CA HIS A 170 3.53 -0.19 -15.62
C HIS A 170 4.08 -0.72 -16.95
N ASP A 171 3.34 -1.60 -17.63
CA ASP A 171 3.75 -2.11 -18.93
C ASP A 171 3.81 -1.01 -19.99
N VAL A 172 2.85 -0.08 -19.98
CA VAL A 172 2.83 1.09 -20.87
C VAL A 172 3.97 2.04 -20.51
N LEU A 173 4.20 2.25 -19.21
CA LEU A 173 5.29 3.08 -18.71
C LEU A 173 6.65 2.54 -19.16
N LEU A 174 6.93 1.24 -18.93
CA LEU A 174 8.19 0.62 -19.35
C LEU A 174 8.35 0.61 -20.87
N ALA A 175 7.26 0.49 -21.64
CA ALA A 175 7.30 0.61 -23.10
C ALA A 175 7.69 2.03 -23.55
N ARG A 176 7.22 3.06 -22.89
CA ARG A 176 7.59 4.46 -23.16
C ARG A 176 9.05 4.75 -22.81
N ILE A 177 9.52 4.21 -21.66
CA ILE A 177 10.94 4.28 -21.28
C ILE A 177 11.81 3.62 -22.35
N ALA A 178 11.47 2.40 -22.80
CA ALA A 178 12.23 1.70 -23.84
C ALA A 178 12.36 2.51 -25.14
N ARG A 179 11.38 3.39 -25.45
CA ARG A 179 11.42 4.30 -26.60
C ARG A 179 12.20 5.59 -26.38
N GLY A 180 12.75 5.80 -25.18
CA GLY A 180 13.54 7.00 -24.86
C GLY A 180 12.75 8.21 -24.44
N GLU A 181 11.44 8.06 -24.09
CA GLU A 181 10.57 9.20 -23.77
C GLU A 181 10.81 9.79 -22.38
N GLY A 182 11.51 9.06 -21.49
CA GLY A 182 11.82 9.51 -20.15
C GLY A 182 12.31 8.35 -19.29
N MET A 183 12.44 8.59 -18.00
CA MET A 183 12.80 7.62 -16.96
C MET A 183 11.80 7.69 -15.81
N ILE A 184 11.89 6.74 -14.88
CA ILE A 184 11.13 6.76 -13.61
C ILE A 184 12.01 6.26 -12.47
N LEU A 185 11.66 6.61 -11.24
CA LEU A 185 12.20 6.00 -10.02
C LEU A 185 11.16 4.99 -9.50
N LEU A 186 11.57 3.72 -9.37
CA LEU A 186 10.75 2.60 -8.92
C LEU A 186 11.45 1.87 -7.78
N PRO A 187 10.72 1.18 -6.89
CA PRO A 187 11.32 0.24 -5.93
C PRO A 187 12.21 -0.80 -6.62
N ALA A 188 13.23 -1.25 -5.91
CA ALA A 188 14.24 -2.15 -6.45
C ALA A 188 13.67 -3.48 -6.97
N SER A 189 12.55 -3.97 -6.40
CA SER A 189 11.85 -5.18 -6.84
C SER A 189 11.43 -5.14 -8.31
N PHE A 190 11.15 -3.96 -8.86
CA PHE A 190 10.82 -3.82 -10.28
C PHE A 190 11.95 -4.26 -11.24
N SER A 191 13.19 -4.38 -10.74
CA SER A 191 14.30 -4.93 -11.54
C SER A 191 14.10 -6.41 -11.92
N ALA A 192 13.21 -7.12 -11.22
CA ALA A 192 12.81 -8.48 -11.59
C ALA A 192 12.04 -8.52 -12.94
N ILE A 193 11.43 -7.39 -13.33
CA ILE A 193 10.72 -7.28 -14.60
C ILE A 193 11.75 -7.03 -15.71
N GLN A 194 12.01 -8.05 -16.53
CA GLN A 194 12.87 -7.89 -17.69
C GLN A 194 12.10 -7.25 -18.85
N ARG A 195 12.52 -6.05 -19.27
CA ARG A 195 11.97 -5.36 -20.44
C ARG A 195 13.09 -4.97 -21.39
N GLN A 196 13.03 -5.48 -22.64
CA GLN A 196 14.00 -5.07 -23.66
C GLN A 196 13.98 -3.55 -23.85
N GLY A 197 15.16 -2.94 -23.86
CA GLY A 197 15.33 -1.49 -24.01
C GLY A 197 15.20 -0.69 -22.72
N VAL A 198 14.97 -1.33 -21.56
CA VAL A 198 14.98 -0.69 -20.24
C VAL A 198 16.16 -1.22 -19.43
N ALA A 199 16.87 -0.31 -18.75
CA ALA A 199 17.88 -0.64 -17.77
C ALA A 199 17.41 -0.17 -16.38
N PHE A 200 17.59 -1.01 -15.37
CA PHE A 200 17.34 -0.68 -13.97
C PHE A 200 18.66 -0.41 -13.28
N CYS A 201 18.87 0.82 -12.85
CA CYS A 201 20.14 1.31 -12.33
C CYS A 201 19.97 1.83 -10.90
N PRO A 202 20.74 1.34 -9.92
CA PRO A 202 20.82 1.98 -8.61
C PRO A 202 21.24 3.45 -8.74
N VAL A 203 20.63 4.32 -7.94
CA VAL A 203 21.03 5.72 -7.81
C VAL A 203 21.60 5.95 -6.41
N ALA A 204 22.58 6.82 -6.29
CA ALA A 204 23.29 7.05 -5.01
C ALA A 204 22.33 7.53 -3.90
N GLU A 205 21.27 8.24 -4.26
CA GLU A 205 20.25 8.74 -3.34
C GLU A 205 19.12 7.73 -3.08
N GLY A 206 19.16 6.55 -3.69
CA GLY A 206 18.09 5.54 -3.61
C GLY A 206 17.77 5.11 -2.18
N ASP A 207 18.80 4.85 -1.38
CA ASP A 207 18.65 4.46 0.04
C ASP A 207 18.11 5.59 0.92
N ALA A 208 18.27 6.84 0.50
CA ALA A 208 17.66 7.99 1.18
C ALA A 208 16.17 8.16 0.87
N MET A 209 15.65 7.41 -0.11
CA MET A 209 14.25 7.41 -0.54
C MET A 209 13.62 6.01 -0.40
N PRO A 210 13.71 5.34 0.76
CA PRO A 210 13.11 4.02 0.87
C PRO A 210 11.60 4.12 0.75
N LEU A 211 11.02 3.24 -0.04
CA LEU A 211 9.59 2.98 -0.03
C LEU A 211 9.34 1.85 0.96
N SER A 212 8.63 2.14 2.05
CA SER A 212 8.32 1.18 3.10
C SER A 212 6.92 0.61 2.94
N LEU A 213 6.69 -0.58 3.46
CA LEU A 213 5.38 -1.23 3.47
C LEU A 213 4.73 -1.11 4.84
N GLY A 214 3.41 -1.01 4.88
CA GLY A 214 2.63 -1.05 6.11
C GLY A 214 1.23 -1.60 5.86
N VAL A 215 0.58 -2.02 6.94
CA VAL A 215 -0.84 -2.42 6.93
C VAL A 215 -1.66 -1.29 7.50
N ILE A 216 -2.72 -0.91 6.79
CA ILE A 216 -3.74 0.01 7.30
C ILE A 216 -5.07 -0.72 7.48
N TYR A 217 -5.79 -0.39 8.55
CA TYR A 217 -7.10 -0.96 8.87
C TYR A 217 -7.92 0.00 9.73
N PRO A 218 -9.26 -0.09 9.74
CA PRO A 218 -10.08 0.77 10.58
C PRO A 218 -10.02 0.30 12.04
N PRO A 219 -10.20 1.19 13.04
CA PRO A 219 -10.08 0.87 14.46
C PRO A 219 -10.93 -0.33 14.92
N HIS A 220 -12.14 -0.49 14.37
CA HIS A 220 -13.05 -1.58 14.72
C HIS A 220 -12.60 -2.96 14.20
N GLN A 221 -11.61 -3.04 13.31
CA GLN A 221 -11.02 -4.29 12.80
C GLN A 221 -9.73 -4.68 13.53
N ALA A 222 -9.32 -3.95 14.56
CA ALA A 222 -8.02 -4.15 15.21
C ALA A 222 -7.80 -5.58 15.70
N GLU A 223 -8.78 -6.20 16.35
CA GLU A 223 -8.68 -7.57 16.86
C GLU A 223 -8.56 -8.60 15.74
N SER A 224 -9.38 -8.48 14.69
CA SER A 224 -9.37 -9.39 13.54
C SER A 224 -8.07 -9.30 12.75
N VAL A 225 -7.52 -8.08 12.61
CA VAL A 225 -6.28 -7.82 11.87
C VAL A 225 -5.06 -8.28 12.67
N GLN A 226 -5.07 -8.10 13.99
CA GLN A 226 -3.94 -8.42 14.85
C GLN A 226 -3.53 -9.89 14.79
N GLN A 227 -4.47 -10.78 14.49
CA GLN A 227 -4.23 -12.23 14.38
C GLN A 227 -3.19 -12.57 13.31
N TRP A 228 -3.08 -11.78 12.24
CA TRP A 228 -2.17 -12.05 11.13
C TRP A 228 -1.06 -10.99 10.95
N LEU A 229 -1.03 -9.91 11.74
CA LEU A 229 0.07 -8.92 11.67
C LEU A 229 1.42 -9.56 12.00
N SER A 230 1.49 -10.37 13.07
CA SER A 230 2.74 -11.06 13.44
C SER A 230 3.21 -12.06 12.37
N LEU A 231 2.28 -12.66 11.63
CA LEU A 231 2.59 -13.51 10.50
C LEU A 231 3.23 -12.71 9.37
N LEU A 232 2.66 -11.54 9.06
CA LEU A 232 3.21 -10.64 8.04
C LEU A 232 4.59 -10.12 8.41
N ASP A 233 4.78 -9.73 9.68
CA ASP A 233 6.09 -9.29 10.19
C ASP A 233 7.14 -10.39 10.00
N GLY A 234 6.80 -11.65 10.31
CA GLY A 234 7.70 -12.79 10.14
C GLY A 234 8.08 -13.08 8.68
N ILE A 235 7.10 -13.02 7.77
CA ILE A 235 7.33 -13.27 6.33
C ILE A 235 8.20 -12.18 5.72
N LEU A 236 7.92 -10.90 6.03
CA LEU A 236 8.58 -9.77 5.39
C LEU A 236 9.92 -9.37 6.04
N ALA A 237 10.22 -9.87 7.25
CA ALA A 237 11.54 -9.70 7.87
C ALA A 237 12.62 -10.59 7.24
N THR A 238 12.24 -11.64 6.53
CA THR A 238 13.15 -12.66 5.96
C THR A 238 13.39 -12.51 4.45
N GLY A 239 12.74 -11.57 3.81
CA GLY A 239 12.88 -11.26 2.37
C GLY A 239 13.69 -9.99 2.17
#